data_9514346aea144440a2ebd2a3cd11ff81
#
_entry.id   9514346aea144440a2ebd2a3cd11ff81
#
_cell.length_a   1.000
_cell.length_b   1.000
_cell.length_c   1.000
_cell.angle_alpha   90.00
_cell.angle_beta   90.00
_cell.angle_gamma   90.00
#
_symmetry.space_group_name_H-M   'P 1'
#
loop_
_entity.id
_entity.type
_entity.pdbx_description
1 polymer ?
#
loop_
_entity_poly.entity_id
_entity_poly.type
_entity_poly.pdbx_seq_one_letter_code
_entity_poly.pdbx_strand_id
1 'polypeptide(L)' 'LREFLLSTGDSVLVEASPYDAIWGIRLAASSPEAQDPMKWRGQNLLGFALMEARDELRRVTQNEMLCDWSMIWQQ' A
#
# COMPACT_ATOMS: atom_id res chain seq x y z
N LEU A 1 3.08 -10.87 -2.74
CA LEU A 1 2.60 -9.48 -2.60
C LEU A 1 1.98 -9.19 -1.23
N ARG A 2 1.15 -10.10 -0.72
CA ARG A 2 0.51 -9.94 0.59
C ARG A 2 1.54 -9.71 1.70
N GLU A 3 2.54 -10.58 1.78
CA GLU A 3 3.57 -10.48 2.80
C GLU A 3 4.38 -9.20 2.66
N PHE A 4 4.68 -8.81 1.42
CA PHE A 4 5.38 -7.57 1.17
C PHE A 4 4.57 -6.36 1.66
N LEU A 5 3.29 -6.28 1.31
CA LEU A 5 2.44 -5.17 1.73
C LEU A 5 2.32 -5.10 3.25
N LEU A 6 2.10 -6.24 3.90
CA LEU A 6 2.00 -6.27 5.36
C LEU A 6 3.31 -5.86 6.03
N SER A 7 4.45 -6.17 5.41
CA SER A 7 5.76 -5.80 5.96
C SER A 7 6.03 -4.30 5.91
N THR A 8 5.30 -3.54 5.10
CA THR A 8 5.49 -2.09 5.00
C THR A 8 4.94 -1.33 6.21
N GLY A 9 4.18 -2.00 7.08
CA GLY A 9 3.64 -1.38 8.29
C GLY A 9 2.70 -0.22 7.96
N ASP A 10 2.95 0.93 8.55
CA ASP A 10 2.15 2.14 8.34
C ASP A 10 2.81 3.13 7.38
N SER A 11 3.84 2.69 6.68
CA SER A 11 4.54 3.56 5.72
C SER A 11 3.61 4.03 4.62
N VAL A 12 3.80 5.26 4.17
CA VAL A 12 3.11 5.80 3.01
C VAL A 12 3.73 5.19 1.77
N LEU A 13 2.90 4.52 0.95
CA LEU A 13 3.35 3.88 -0.27
C LEU A 13 3.25 4.85 -1.44
N VAL A 14 4.31 4.96 -2.20
CA VAL A 14 4.44 5.96 -3.26
C VAL A 14 4.90 5.30 -4.56
N GLU A 15 4.18 5.58 -5.66
CA GLU A 15 4.65 5.22 -6.99
C GLU A 15 5.53 6.36 -7.52
N ALA A 16 6.84 6.21 -7.35
CA ALA A 16 7.80 7.22 -7.76
C ALA A 16 8.14 7.08 -9.25
N SER A 17 7.20 7.48 -10.09
CA SER A 17 7.36 7.50 -11.53
C SER A 17 7.48 8.93 -12.01
N PRO A 18 8.62 9.34 -12.63
CA PRO A 18 8.78 10.73 -13.07
C PRO A 18 7.85 11.12 -14.21
N TYR A 19 7.24 10.14 -14.89
CA TYR A 19 6.41 10.40 -16.06
C TYR A 19 4.92 10.17 -15.82
N ASP A 20 4.55 9.60 -14.69
CA ASP A 20 3.17 9.22 -14.43
C ASP A 20 2.55 10.14 -13.38
N ALA A 21 1.66 11.02 -13.84
CA ALA A 21 1.01 11.99 -12.96
C ALA A 21 -0.31 11.45 -12.38
N ILE A 22 -0.79 10.30 -12.85
CA ILE A 22 -2.05 9.71 -12.39
C ILE A 22 -1.80 8.64 -11.36
N TRP A 23 -1.05 7.59 -11.74
CA TRP A 23 -0.75 6.48 -10.84
C TRP A 23 0.43 6.74 -9.93
N GLY A 24 1.33 7.62 -10.34
CA GLY A 24 2.51 8.00 -9.59
C GLY A 24 2.48 9.45 -9.13
N ILE A 25 3.61 9.91 -8.60
CA ILE A 25 3.78 11.28 -8.08
C ILE A 25 4.45 12.22 -9.08
N ARG A 26 4.80 11.71 -10.25
CA ARG A 26 5.53 12.43 -11.31
C ARG A 26 6.87 12.99 -10.83
N LEU A 27 7.50 12.26 -9.92
CA LEU A 27 8.84 12.56 -9.41
C LEU A 27 9.61 11.25 -9.31
N ALA A 28 10.90 11.29 -9.53
CA ALA A 28 11.77 10.13 -9.31
C ALA A 28 11.95 9.91 -7.81
N ALA A 29 12.19 8.64 -7.43
CA ALA A 29 12.44 8.30 -6.04
C ALA A 29 13.67 9.03 -5.47
N SER A 30 14.64 9.36 -6.33
CA SER A 30 15.84 10.08 -5.94
C SER A 30 15.62 11.58 -5.73
N SER A 31 14.46 12.10 -6.12
CA SER A 31 14.16 13.51 -5.93
C SER A 31 13.87 13.80 -4.46
N PRO A 32 14.49 14.83 -3.86
CA PRO A 32 14.16 15.21 -2.48
C PRO A 32 12.69 15.54 -2.28
N GLU A 33 12.02 16.05 -3.33
CA GLU A 33 10.61 16.41 -3.26
C GLU A 33 9.69 15.19 -3.15
N ALA A 34 10.17 13.99 -3.50
CA ALA A 34 9.39 12.76 -3.35
C ALA A 34 9.06 12.46 -1.88
N GLN A 35 9.85 12.96 -0.95
CA GLN A 35 9.63 12.78 0.49
C GLN A 35 8.55 13.69 1.06
N ASP A 36 8.12 14.69 0.29
CA ASP A 36 7.13 15.67 0.74
C ASP A 36 5.88 15.57 -0.13
N PRO A 37 4.77 14.99 0.38
CA PRO A 37 3.54 14.85 -0.39
C PRO A 37 3.00 16.18 -0.92
N MET A 38 3.28 17.28 -0.25
CA MET A 38 2.83 18.61 -0.67
C MET A 38 3.51 19.06 -1.97
N LYS A 39 4.61 18.43 -2.34
CA LYS A 39 5.37 18.75 -3.55
C LYS A 39 5.16 17.74 -4.68
N TRP A 40 4.35 16.72 -4.45
CA TRP A 40 4.06 15.74 -5.49
C TRP A 40 3.35 16.42 -6.67
N ARG A 41 3.75 16.00 -7.87
CA ARG A 41 3.20 16.54 -9.14
C ARG A 41 2.18 15.60 -9.75
N GLY A 42 1.89 14.48 -9.10
CA GLY A 42 0.93 13.48 -9.52
C GLY A 42 0.06 13.02 -8.37
N GLN A 43 -0.97 12.24 -8.70
CA GLN A 43 -2.02 11.85 -7.76
C GLN A 43 -1.68 10.64 -6.90
N ASN A 44 -0.64 9.89 -7.26
CA ASN A 44 -0.21 8.70 -6.52
C ASN A 44 -1.35 7.67 -6.32
N LEU A 45 -2.19 7.47 -7.31
CA LEU A 45 -3.34 6.57 -7.17
C LEU A 45 -2.91 5.13 -6.89
N LEU A 46 -1.80 4.67 -7.50
CA LEU A 46 -1.30 3.33 -7.23
C LEU A 46 -0.86 3.18 -5.78
N GLY A 47 -0.15 4.16 -5.24
CA GLY A 47 0.26 4.13 -3.84
C GLY A 47 -0.92 4.07 -2.88
N PHE A 48 -1.94 4.88 -3.14
CA PHE A 48 -3.15 4.88 -2.32
C PHE A 48 -3.93 3.59 -2.45
N ALA A 49 -4.03 3.03 -3.67
CA ALA A 49 -4.68 1.73 -3.87
C ALA A 49 -3.94 0.62 -3.12
N LEU A 50 -2.62 0.64 -3.11
CA LEU A 50 -1.82 -0.34 -2.36
C LEU A 50 -2.00 -0.17 -0.85
N MET A 51 -2.11 1.05 -0.36
CA MET A 51 -2.37 1.28 1.07
C MET A 51 -3.75 0.78 1.46
N GLU A 52 -4.77 0.97 0.62
CA GLU A 52 -6.10 0.41 0.87
C GLU A 52 -6.07 -1.12 0.86
N ALA A 53 -5.38 -1.71 -0.11
CA ALA A 53 -5.21 -3.16 -0.16
C ALA A 53 -4.51 -3.68 1.10
N ARG A 54 -3.52 -2.97 1.60
CA ARG A 54 -2.82 -3.31 2.83
C ARG A 54 -3.76 -3.29 4.03
N ASP A 55 -4.60 -2.28 4.14
CA ASP A 55 -5.58 -2.20 5.23
C ASP A 55 -6.57 -3.35 5.19
N GLU A 56 -7.02 -3.71 4.00
CA GLU A 56 -7.92 -4.85 3.81
C GLU A 56 -7.25 -6.16 4.22
N LEU A 57 -6.00 -6.35 3.83
CA LEU A 57 -5.23 -7.53 4.20
C LEU A 57 -5.05 -7.63 5.72
N ARG A 58 -4.84 -6.51 6.40
CA ARG A 58 -4.75 -6.50 7.86
C ARG A 58 -6.04 -6.94 8.51
N ARG A 59 -7.18 -6.47 8.01
CA ARG A 59 -8.48 -6.87 8.55
C ARG A 59 -8.72 -8.36 8.35
N VAL A 60 -8.41 -8.87 7.18
CA VAL A 60 -8.53 -10.31 6.89
C VAL A 60 -7.62 -11.12 7.80
N THR A 61 -6.38 -10.68 7.97
CA THR A 61 -5.42 -11.36 8.85
C THR A 61 -5.88 -11.35 10.29
N GLN A 62 -6.42 -10.26 10.79
CA GLN A 62 -6.97 -10.19 12.15
C GLN A 62 -8.17 -11.12 12.29
N ASN A 63 -9.05 -11.16 11.32
CA ASN A 63 -10.18 -12.07 11.32
C ASN A 63 -9.72 -13.52 11.31
N GLU A 64 -8.68 -13.83 10.54
CA GLU A 64 -8.07 -15.17 10.55
C GLU A 64 -7.58 -15.56 11.93
N MET A 65 -6.99 -14.63 12.66
CA MET A 65 -6.49 -14.88 14.00
C MET A 65 -7.62 -15.07 15.03
N LEU A 66 -8.78 -14.49 14.77
CA LEU A 66 -9.94 -14.58 15.65
C LEU A 66 -10.84 -15.77 15.32
N CYS A 67 -10.67 -16.38 14.16
CA CYS A 67 -11.46 -17.51 13.73
C CYS A 67 -10.90 -18.83 14.24
N ASP A 68 -11.78 -19.79 14.47
CA ASP A 68 -11.38 -21.18 14.70
C ASP A 68 -11.15 -21.84 13.35
N TRP A 69 -9.90 -21.84 12.90
CA TRP A 69 -9.52 -22.37 11.61
C TRP A 69 -9.81 -23.85 11.46
N SER A 70 -9.82 -24.61 12.56
CA SER A 70 -10.13 -26.02 12.48
C SER A 70 -11.56 -26.25 12.02
N MET A 71 -12.48 -25.38 12.41
CA MET A 71 -13.86 -25.46 11.95
C MET A 71 -14.01 -25.02 10.49
N ILE A 72 -13.27 -23.99 10.09
CA ILE A 72 -13.31 -23.48 8.71
C ILE A 72 -12.81 -24.53 7.74
N TRP A 73 -11.73 -25.22 8.07
CA TRP A 73 -11.13 -26.22 7.19
C TRP A 73 -11.97 -27.49 7.06
N GLN A 74 -12.87 -27.72 7.98
CA GLN A 74 -13.77 -28.89 7.92
C GLN A 74 -14.94 -28.66 6.99
N GLN A 75 -15.13 -27.46 6.50
CA GLN A 75 -16.19 -27.15 5.56
C GLN A 75 -15.80 -27.52 4.13
#